data_fdf147cb5127e78afe30a9580258e601
#
_entry.id   fdf147cb5127e78afe30a9580258e601
#
_cell.length_a   1.000
_cell.length_b   1.000
_cell.length_c   1.000
_cell.angle_alpha   90.00
_cell.angle_beta   90.00
_cell.angle_gamma   90.00
#
_symmetry.space_group_name_H-M   'P 1'
#
loop_
_entity.id
_entity.type
_entity.pdbx_description
1 polymer ?
#
loop_
_entity_poly.entity_id
_entity_poly.type
_entity_poly.pdbx_seq_one_letter_code
_entity_poly.pdbx_strand_id
1 'polypeptide(L)'
;VQDASIQKICDEEFANADNYPSETLIGLDYALSIQKASGETIHYGSSDVQSYFENQDSSFNMMFYDEDTARSYAEQFKSAMTEDNDTILGERISLVPQPQASVVVIDQSTGYVKAIVGGRGSKEASLTLNRATATRRQPGSTFKPLAVYAPALESGGKTLASVYDNAPYQYESGAELKNWDSDYGYSGLETIHTALMKSVNVVAVKVLTEITPQVGLDYLEKLGITTLYDNDTDSNGNILTDAYQPLALGGVTDGVVNLELTAAYAALANGGNYIKPKFYSRIEDSNGNVILDNSSEQTSVFSATTSYLMT
;
A
#
# COMPACT_ATOMS: atom_id res chain seq x y z
N VAL A 1 -0.50 -12.94 19.94
CA VAL A 1 -1.79 -12.77 19.22
C VAL A 1 -1.78 -13.48 17.87
N GLN A 2 -0.61 -13.73 17.31
CA GLN A 2 -0.47 -14.52 16.07
C GLN A 2 -1.13 -15.89 16.21
N ASP A 3 -1.77 -16.35 15.12
CA ASP A 3 -2.32 -17.70 14.98
C ASP A 3 -1.37 -18.51 14.09
N ALA A 4 -0.72 -19.54 14.68
CA ALA A 4 0.28 -20.33 13.97
C ALA A 4 -0.31 -21.13 12.79
N SER A 5 -1.59 -21.51 12.86
CA SER A 5 -2.24 -22.26 11.80
C SER A 5 -2.54 -21.37 10.60
N ILE A 6 -3.07 -20.15 10.85
CA ILE A 6 -3.33 -19.17 9.80
C ILE A 6 -2.01 -18.69 9.18
N GLN A 7 -0.98 -18.42 10.01
CA GLN A 7 0.33 -18.03 9.51
C GLN A 7 0.92 -19.10 8.58
N LYS A 8 0.86 -20.38 8.99
CA LYS A 8 1.36 -21.49 8.18
C LYS A 8 0.68 -21.57 6.81
N ILE A 9 -0.65 -21.41 6.76
CA ILE A 9 -1.39 -21.40 5.49
C ILE A 9 -0.91 -20.25 4.61
N CYS A 10 -0.79 -19.03 5.17
CA CYS A 10 -0.30 -17.89 4.42
C CYS A 10 1.13 -18.10 3.90
N ASP A 11 2.02 -18.67 4.71
CA ASP A 11 3.40 -18.94 4.31
C ASP A 11 3.46 -19.98 3.18
N GLU A 12 2.68 -21.07 3.27
CA GLU A 12 2.59 -22.11 2.25
C GLU A 12 2.06 -21.57 0.92
N GLU A 13 0.99 -20.77 0.94
CA GLU A 13 0.42 -20.17 -0.27
C GLU A 13 1.37 -19.15 -0.92
N PHE A 14 2.08 -18.36 -0.12
CA PHE A 14 3.06 -17.40 -0.62
C PHE A 14 4.35 -18.04 -1.14
N ALA A 15 4.69 -19.23 -0.68
CA ALA A 15 5.80 -20.00 -1.19
C ALA A 15 5.44 -20.82 -2.46
N ASN A 16 4.15 -21.05 -2.72
CA ASN A 16 3.71 -21.84 -3.86
C ASN A 16 3.86 -21.05 -5.17
N ALA A 17 4.74 -21.54 -6.05
CA ALA A 17 5.01 -20.89 -7.33
C ALA A 17 3.79 -20.87 -8.27
N ASP A 18 2.86 -21.82 -8.14
CA ASP A 18 1.66 -21.91 -8.99
C ASP A 18 0.66 -20.77 -8.76
N ASN A 19 0.79 -20.05 -7.61
CA ASN A 19 -0.03 -18.89 -7.30
C ASN A 19 0.46 -17.60 -7.99
N TYR A 20 1.53 -17.67 -8.77
CA TYR A 20 2.14 -16.53 -9.46
C TYR A 20 2.21 -16.77 -10.97
N PRO A 21 2.36 -15.72 -11.79
CA PRO A 21 2.59 -15.88 -13.22
C PRO A 21 3.78 -16.81 -13.50
N SER A 22 3.67 -17.63 -14.53
CA SER A 22 4.72 -18.58 -14.95
C SER A 22 5.99 -17.86 -15.43
N GLU A 23 5.84 -16.71 -16.07
CA GLU A 23 6.94 -15.84 -16.45
C GLU A 23 7.15 -14.81 -15.36
N THR A 24 8.27 -14.92 -14.64
CA THR A 24 8.63 -14.01 -13.56
C THR A 24 9.96 -13.35 -13.86
N LEU A 25 10.05 -12.05 -13.55
CA LEU A 25 11.31 -11.33 -13.57
C LEU A 25 11.98 -11.43 -12.20
N ILE A 26 13.26 -11.11 -12.17
CA ILE A 26 14.06 -11.02 -10.96
C ILE A 26 14.41 -9.56 -10.73
N GLY A 27 14.01 -9.02 -9.59
CA GLY A 27 14.40 -7.70 -9.13
C GLY A 27 15.75 -7.77 -8.43
N LEU A 28 16.65 -6.85 -8.75
CA LEU A 28 17.92 -6.67 -8.05
C LEU A 28 17.76 -5.65 -6.93
N ASP A 29 18.02 -6.09 -5.68
CA ASP A 29 18.22 -5.20 -4.53
C ASP A 29 19.72 -5.23 -4.16
N TYR A 30 20.36 -4.07 -4.20
CA TYR A 30 21.81 -3.93 -4.09
C TYR A 30 22.21 -2.92 -3.02
N ALA A 31 23.25 -3.25 -2.26
CA ALA A 31 23.88 -2.32 -1.35
C ALA A 31 25.41 -2.54 -1.38
N LEU A 32 26.17 -1.45 -1.49
CA LEU A 32 27.62 -1.43 -1.50
C LEU A 32 28.12 -0.31 -0.58
N SER A 33 29.09 -0.65 0.29
CA SER A 33 29.79 0.33 1.12
C SER A 33 31.27 0.25 0.79
N ILE A 34 31.86 1.37 0.39
CA ILE A 34 33.28 1.49 0.07
C ILE A 34 33.95 2.56 0.91
N GLN A 35 35.21 2.34 1.26
CA GLN A 35 36.08 3.37 1.80
C GLN A 35 37.04 3.78 0.72
N LYS A 36 37.01 5.04 0.33
CA LYS A 36 37.92 5.66 -0.63
C LYS A 36 39.33 5.75 -0.04
N ALA A 37 40.37 5.81 -0.90
CA ALA A 37 41.74 6.02 -0.49
C ALA A 37 41.96 7.30 0.36
N SER A 38 41.02 8.28 0.25
CA SER A 38 40.99 9.48 1.08
C SER A 38 40.54 9.21 2.54
N GLY A 39 40.00 8.02 2.83
CA GLY A 39 39.38 7.65 4.11
C GLY A 39 37.89 7.94 4.17
N GLU A 40 37.30 8.56 3.16
CA GLU A 40 35.86 8.80 3.05
C GLU A 40 35.11 7.48 2.84
N THR A 41 33.99 7.29 3.54
CA THR A 41 33.10 6.14 3.34
C THR A 41 31.87 6.55 2.55
N ILE A 42 31.59 5.82 1.45
CA ILE A 42 30.44 6.04 0.58
C ILE A 42 29.55 4.80 0.63
N HIS A 43 28.22 5.03 0.69
CA HIS A 43 27.22 3.98 0.66
C HIS A 43 26.36 4.14 -0.59
N TYR A 44 26.21 3.07 -1.34
CA TYR A 44 25.35 2.98 -2.52
C TYR A 44 24.22 2.00 -2.27
N GLY A 45 23.03 2.31 -2.78
CA GLY A 45 21.86 1.47 -2.72
C GLY A 45 21.27 1.17 -4.10
N SER A 46 20.14 0.48 -4.16
CA SER A 46 19.47 0.13 -5.40
C SER A 46 19.09 1.34 -6.26
N SER A 47 18.75 2.48 -5.63
CA SER A 47 18.47 3.74 -6.34
C SER A 47 19.68 4.30 -7.10
N ASP A 48 20.88 4.12 -6.55
CA ASP A 48 22.10 4.59 -7.21
C ASP A 48 22.41 3.72 -8.43
N VAL A 49 22.22 2.39 -8.31
CA VAL A 49 22.33 1.44 -9.44
C VAL A 49 21.35 1.81 -10.53
N GLN A 50 20.08 2.02 -10.17
CA GLN A 50 19.03 2.40 -11.12
C GLN A 50 19.40 3.69 -11.84
N SER A 51 19.75 4.76 -11.11
CA SER A 51 20.14 6.05 -11.70
C SER A 51 21.35 5.95 -12.60
N TYR A 52 22.35 5.13 -12.22
CA TYR A 52 23.56 4.94 -13.01
C TYR A 52 23.28 4.34 -14.38
N PHE A 53 22.42 3.31 -14.44
CA PHE A 53 22.07 2.66 -15.70
C PHE A 53 20.98 3.38 -16.48
N GLU A 54 20.01 4.05 -15.82
CA GLU A 54 19.03 4.93 -16.49
C GLU A 54 19.68 6.08 -17.25
N ASN A 55 20.80 6.60 -16.77
CA ASN A 55 21.58 7.60 -17.50
C ASN A 55 22.20 7.06 -18.80
N GLN A 56 22.35 5.74 -18.93
CA GLN A 56 22.87 5.08 -20.14
C GLN A 56 21.73 4.55 -21.03
N ASP A 57 20.67 4.06 -20.41
CA ASP A 57 19.46 3.57 -21.05
C ASP A 57 18.23 3.95 -20.20
N SER A 58 17.47 4.93 -20.65
CA SER A 58 16.29 5.44 -19.94
C SER A 58 15.17 4.41 -19.75
N SER A 59 15.24 3.24 -20.39
CA SER A 59 14.31 2.12 -20.22
C SER A 59 14.72 1.12 -19.12
N PHE A 60 15.89 1.30 -18.52
CA PHE A 60 16.40 0.42 -17.48
C PHE A 60 15.51 0.47 -16.22
N ASN A 61 15.20 -0.70 -15.62
CA ASN A 61 14.23 -0.78 -14.52
C ASN A 61 14.57 -1.79 -13.40
N MET A 62 15.82 -2.21 -13.27
CA MET A 62 16.28 -3.17 -12.24
C MET A 62 15.57 -4.54 -12.28
N MET A 63 14.93 -4.91 -13.41
CA MET A 63 14.20 -6.17 -13.60
C MET A 63 14.88 -7.01 -14.69
N PHE A 64 15.14 -8.26 -14.38
CA PHE A 64 15.94 -9.16 -15.21
C PHE A 64 15.23 -10.47 -15.44
N TYR A 65 15.50 -11.13 -16.56
CA TYR A 65 14.94 -12.45 -16.88
C TYR A 65 15.66 -13.60 -16.16
N ASP A 66 16.91 -13.39 -15.73
CA ASP A 66 17.71 -14.40 -15.05
C ASP A 66 18.66 -13.77 -14.01
N GLU A 67 19.12 -14.58 -13.06
CA GLU A 67 20.00 -14.17 -11.97
C GLU A 67 21.39 -13.77 -12.45
N ASP A 68 21.92 -14.42 -13.47
CA ASP A 68 23.28 -14.15 -13.96
C ASP A 68 23.37 -12.75 -14.57
N THR A 69 22.33 -12.37 -15.33
CA THR A 69 22.22 -11.02 -15.86
C THR A 69 22.10 -9.99 -14.73
N ALA A 70 21.24 -10.22 -13.73
CA ALA A 70 21.11 -9.31 -12.60
C ALA A 70 22.43 -9.13 -11.83
N ARG A 71 23.15 -10.23 -11.57
CA ARG A 71 24.47 -10.19 -10.93
C ARG A 71 25.50 -9.46 -11.78
N SER A 72 25.46 -9.64 -13.11
CA SER A 72 26.37 -8.93 -14.02
C SER A 72 26.21 -7.41 -13.94
N TYR A 73 24.96 -6.90 -13.82
CA TYR A 73 24.72 -5.47 -13.61
C TYR A 73 25.25 -4.98 -12.25
N ALA A 74 25.08 -5.76 -11.18
CA ALA A 74 25.66 -5.44 -9.88
C ALA A 74 27.20 -5.33 -9.94
N GLU A 75 27.86 -6.29 -10.59
CA GLU A 75 29.32 -6.27 -10.77
C GLU A 75 29.81 -5.10 -11.65
N GLN A 76 29.06 -4.77 -12.71
CA GLN A 76 29.37 -3.60 -13.55
C GLN A 76 29.28 -2.30 -12.73
N PHE A 77 28.21 -2.15 -11.94
CA PHE A 77 28.05 -0.98 -11.07
C PHE A 77 29.18 -0.91 -10.03
N LYS A 78 29.47 -2.02 -9.34
CA LYS A 78 30.59 -2.09 -8.39
C LYS A 78 31.91 -1.66 -9.03
N SER A 79 32.21 -2.21 -10.20
CA SER A 79 33.43 -1.87 -10.92
C SER A 79 33.51 -0.40 -11.33
N ALA A 80 32.36 0.22 -11.63
CA ALA A 80 32.31 1.64 -11.98
C ALA A 80 32.43 2.56 -10.75
N MET A 81 32.05 2.11 -9.55
CA MET A 81 32.11 2.90 -8.32
C MET A 81 33.38 2.71 -7.52
N THR A 82 34.17 1.67 -7.81
CA THR A 82 35.44 1.35 -7.10
C THR A 82 36.67 1.65 -7.92
N GLU A 83 37.70 2.16 -7.28
CA GLU A 83 39.03 2.40 -7.82
C GLU A 83 40.07 1.45 -7.17
N ASP A 84 41.26 1.33 -7.77
CA ASP A 84 42.30 0.36 -7.36
C ASP A 84 42.72 0.42 -5.87
N ASN A 85 42.57 1.59 -5.23
CA ASN A 85 42.96 1.81 -3.83
C ASN A 85 41.76 1.89 -2.86
N ASP A 86 40.56 1.61 -3.33
CA ASP A 86 39.38 1.60 -2.49
C ASP A 86 39.24 0.26 -1.73
N THR A 87 38.68 0.33 -0.54
CA THR A 87 38.40 -0.87 0.27
C THR A 87 36.86 -1.12 0.30
N ILE A 88 36.42 -2.30 -0.13
CA ILE A 88 35.02 -2.71 0.02
C ILE A 88 34.79 -3.06 1.48
N LEU A 89 33.95 -2.28 2.15
CA LEU A 89 33.57 -2.51 3.54
C LEU A 89 32.41 -3.51 3.66
N GLY A 90 31.56 -3.60 2.65
CA GLY A 90 30.45 -4.54 2.59
C GLY A 90 29.72 -4.47 1.26
N GLU A 91 29.19 -5.62 0.84
CA GLU A 91 28.36 -5.76 -0.35
C GLU A 91 27.20 -6.70 -0.06
N ARG A 92 26.02 -6.36 -0.54
CA ARG A 92 24.85 -7.23 -0.49
C ARG A 92 24.14 -7.22 -1.84
N ILE A 93 23.99 -8.40 -2.42
CA ILE A 93 23.17 -8.65 -3.60
C ILE A 93 21.98 -9.50 -3.14
N SER A 94 20.76 -9.01 -3.34
CA SER A 94 19.55 -9.75 -3.08
C SER A 94 18.73 -9.83 -4.36
N LEU A 95 18.46 -11.05 -4.82
CA LEU A 95 17.69 -11.34 -6.01
C LEU A 95 16.29 -11.75 -5.60
N VAL A 96 15.31 -10.99 -6.02
CA VAL A 96 13.94 -11.08 -5.51
C VAL A 96 12.99 -11.38 -6.66
N PRO A 97 12.31 -12.55 -6.67
CA PRO A 97 11.36 -12.87 -7.72
C PRO A 97 10.21 -11.86 -7.77
N GLN A 98 9.77 -11.51 -8.98
CA GLN A 98 8.67 -10.56 -9.24
C GLN A 98 7.54 -11.28 -9.99
N PRO A 99 6.26 -10.89 -9.80
CA PRO A 99 5.80 -9.85 -8.90
C PRO A 99 5.94 -10.24 -7.41
N GLN A 100 6.03 -9.21 -6.57
CA GLN A 100 5.97 -9.37 -5.12
C GLN A 100 4.55 -9.19 -4.61
N ALA A 101 4.27 -9.78 -3.45
CA ALA A 101 2.98 -9.68 -2.77
C ALA A 101 3.18 -9.59 -1.25
N SER A 102 2.14 -9.14 -0.56
CA SER A 102 2.06 -9.19 0.90
C SER A 102 0.63 -9.48 1.33
N VAL A 103 0.45 -10.11 2.48
CA VAL A 103 -0.86 -10.37 3.07
C VAL A 103 -0.86 -10.03 4.55
N VAL A 104 -2.01 -9.55 5.02
CA VAL A 104 -2.31 -9.30 6.43
C VAL A 104 -3.66 -9.95 6.75
N VAL A 105 -3.73 -10.68 7.85
CA VAL A 105 -4.97 -11.23 8.40
C VAL A 105 -5.20 -10.64 9.79
N ILE A 106 -6.30 -9.92 9.95
CA ILE A 106 -6.67 -9.25 11.21
C ILE A 106 -7.99 -9.85 11.74
N ASP A 107 -8.05 -10.10 13.03
CA ASP A 107 -9.31 -10.30 13.75
C ASP A 107 -9.95 -8.93 13.97
N GLN A 108 -11.02 -8.65 13.26
CA GLN A 108 -11.70 -7.35 13.27
C GLN A 108 -12.26 -6.97 14.64
N SER A 109 -12.56 -7.93 15.50
CA SER A 109 -13.14 -7.68 16.82
C SER A 109 -12.11 -7.26 17.86
N THR A 110 -10.84 -7.57 17.64
CA THR A 110 -9.73 -7.32 18.59
C THR A 110 -8.62 -6.43 18.06
N GLY A 111 -8.53 -6.27 16.74
CA GLY A 111 -7.38 -5.64 16.07
C GLY A 111 -6.12 -6.51 16.04
N TYR A 112 -6.20 -7.77 16.46
CA TYR A 112 -5.04 -8.65 16.52
C TYR A 112 -4.64 -9.15 15.14
N VAL A 113 -3.39 -8.92 14.77
CA VAL A 113 -2.80 -9.48 13.55
C VAL A 113 -2.55 -10.97 13.77
N LYS A 114 -3.35 -11.80 13.11
CA LYS A 114 -3.31 -13.27 13.21
C LYS A 114 -2.22 -13.86 12.32
N ALA A 115 -2.02 -13.30 11.13
CA ALA A 115 -0.95 -13.67 10.21
C ALA A 115 -0.48 -12.46 9.40
N ILE A 116 0.78 -12.49 9.01
CA ILE A 116 1.38 -11.47 8.14
C ILE A 116 2.51 -12.09 7.32
N VAL A 117 2.48 -11.85 5.99
CA VAL A 117 3.57 -12.22 5.08
C VAL A 117 4.00 -10.96 4.33
N GLY A 118 5.28 -10.64 4.42
CA GLY A 118 5.83 -9.39 3.88
C GLY A 118 6.44 -9.50 2.49
N GLY A 119 6.41 -10.67 1.87
CA GLY A 119 6.98 -10.89 0.54
C GLY A 119 6.82 -12.31 0.05
N ARG A 120 6.99 -12.48 -1.26
CA ARG A 120 6.98 -13.78 -1.94
C ARG A 120 8.30 -14.54 -1.67
N GLY A 121 8.20 -15.86 -1.59
CA GLY A 121 9.33 -16.76 -1.41
C GLY A 121 9.73 -16.96 0.06
N SER A 122 10.73 -17.80 0.28
CA SER A 122 11.25 -18.11 1.62
C SER A 122 12.01 -16.91 2.21
N LYS A 123 11.87 -16.74 3.51
CA LYS A 123 12.61 -15.73 4.25
C LYS A 123 13.95 -16.29 4.71
N GLU A 124 15.04 -15.86 4.09
CA GLU A 124 16.38 -16.36 4.36
C GLU A 124 17.18 -15.54 5.38
N ALA A 125 16.71 -14.32 5.71
CA ALA A 125 17.41 -13.43 6.64
C ALA A 125 16.44 -12.70 7.57
N SER A 126 16.93 -12.29 8.75
CA SER A 126 16.21 -11.40 9.66
C SER A 126 16.26 -9.95 9.17
N LEU A 127 15.28 -9.14 9.61
CA LEU A 127 15.19 -7.69 9.32
C LEU A 127 15.14 -7.35 7.82
N THR A 128 14.64 -8.26 6.98
CA THR A 128 14.35 -7.98 5.57
C THR A 128 13.09 -7.14 5.42
N LEU A 129 12.92 -6.53 4.25
CA LEU A 129 11.75 -5.69 3.94
C LEU A 129 10.44 -6.46 4.14
N ASN A 130 9.60 -5.95 5.02
CA ASN A 130 8.22 -6.42 5.17
C ASN A 130 7.28 -5.47 4.41
N ARG A 131 6.84 -5.88 3.22
CA ARG A 131 6.00 -5.05 2.35
C ARG A 131 4.61 -4.80 2.91
N ALA A 132 4.15 -5.64 3.83
CA ALA A 132 2.86 -5.43 4.48
C ALA A 132 2.85 -4.24 5.45
N THR A 133 4.02 -3.83 5.97
CA THR A 133 4.15 -2.77 6.97
C THR A 133 5.01 -1.59 6.53
N ALA A 134 5.86 -1.76 5.51
CA ALA A 134 6.86 -0.76 5.14
C ALA A 134 6.78 -0.29 3.67
N THR A 135 5.97 -0.94 2.84
CA THR A 135 5.80 -0.54 1.43
C THR A 135 4.47 0.18 1.25
N ARG A 136 4.51 1.35 0.62
CA ARG A 136 3.35 2.13 0.22
C ARG A 136 3.00 1.82 -1.23
N ARG A 137 1.72 1.63 -1.53
CA ARG A 137 1.20 1.39 -2.88
C ARG A 137 -0.12 2.12 -3.07
N GLN A 138 -0.39 2.51 -4.31
CA GLN A 138 -1.68 3.09 -4.67
C GLN A 138 -2.79 2.06 -4.40
N PRO A 139 -3.79 2.38 -3.55
CA PRO A 139 -4.85 1.44 -3.19
C PRO A 139 -5.84 1.21 -4.33
N GLY A 140 -5.88 2.11 -5.31
CA GLY A 140 -6.81 2.04 -6.43
C GLY A 140 -8.27 2.01 -5.97
N SER A 141 -9.11 1.27 -6.68
CA SER A 141 -10.56 1.18 -6.41
C SER A 141 -10.93 0.62 -5.04
N THR A 142 -9.98 0.07 -4.28
CA THR A 142 -10.24 -0.32 -2.88
C THR A 142 -10.54 0.88 -1.98
N PHE A 143 -10.23 2.10 -2.41
CA PHE A 143 -10.61 3.30 -1.67
C PHE A 143 -12.08 3.70 -1.85
N LYS A 144 -12.76 3.29 -2.92
CA LYS A 144 -14.16 3.64 -3.16
C LYS A 144 -15.09 3.34 -1.97
N PRO A 145 -15.05 2.15 -1.35
CA PRO A 145 -15.86 1.88 -0.14
C PRO A 145 -15.52 2.82 1.02
N LEU A 146 -14.23 3.08 1.28
CA LEU A 146 -13.74 3.74 2.49
C LEU A 146 -13.78 5.28 2.38
N ALA A 147 -13.37 5.84 1.24
CA ALA A 147 -13.25 7.28 1.02
C ALA A 147 -14.52 7.91 0.43
N VAL A 148 -15.36 7.11 -0.23
CA VAL A 148 -16.49 7.65 -1.01
C VAL A 148 -17.83 7.18 -0.46
N TYR A 149 -18.10 5.87 -0.57
CA TYR A 149 -19.45 5.39 -0.37
C TYR A 149 -19.86 5.32 1.10
N ALA A 150 -19.00 4.81 1.99
CA ALA A 150 -19.28 4.81 3.42
C ALA A 150 -19.45 6.23 3.98
N PRO A 151 -18.55 7.21 3.70
CA PRO A 151 -18.76 8.61 4.06
C PRO A 151 -20.03 9.22 3.48
N ALA A 152 -20.39 8.90 2.22
CA ALA A 152 -21.59 9.41 1.59
C ALA A 152 -22.88 8.91 2.27
N LEU A 153 -22.89 7.64 2.71
CA LEU A 153 -23.99 7.06 3.46
C LEU A 153 -24.05 7.59 4.90
N GLU A 154 -22.89 7.79 5.54
CA GLU A 154 -22.82 8.20 6.96
C GLU A 154 -23.20 9.65 7.17
N SER A 155 -22.60 10.56 6.42
CA SER A 155 -22.72 12.01 6.62
C SER A 155 -23.16 12.79 5.39
N GLY A 156 -23.06 12.21 4.19
CA GLY A 156 -23.37 12.88 2.93
C GLY A 156 -24.84 12.86 2.53
N GLY A 157 -25.73 12.32 3.37
CA GLY A 157 -27.17 12.24 3.10
C GLY A 157 -27.55 11.36 1.91
N LYS A 158 -26.68 10.43 1.51
CA LYS A 158 -26.92 9.48 0.42
C LYS A 158 -27.46 8.15 0.92
N THR A 159 -28.01 7.39 0.00
CA THR A 159 -28.46 6.01 0.22
C THR A 159 -27.92 5.12 -0.91
N LEU A 160 -27.95 3.81 -0.73
CA LEU A 160 -27.60 2.87 -1.80
C LEU A 160 -28.47 3.03 -3.06
N ALA A 161 -29.68 3.60 -2.92
CA ALA A 161 -30.62 3.89 -4.00
C ALA A 161 -30.39 5.28 -4.65
N SER A 162 -29.52 6.13 -4.11
CA SER A 162 -29.16 7.41 -4.75
C SER A 162 -28.62 7.16 -6.16
N VAL A 163 -29.09 7.94 -7.14
CA VAL A 163 -28.83 7.71 -8.57
C VAL A 163 -27.87 8.76 -9.11
N TYR A 164 -26.91 8.31 -9.89
CA TYR A 164 -25.95 9.13 -10.61
C TYR A 164 -25.90 8.76 -12.08
N ASP A 165 -25.62 9.74 -12.94
CA ASP A 165 -25.46 9.51 -14.37
C ASP A 165 -24.00 9.08 -14.65
N ASN A 166 -23.85 7.81 -15.04
CA ASN A 166 -22.61 7.25 -15.55
C ASN A 166 -22.48 7.61 -17.06
N ALA A 167 -22.00 8.80 -17.35
CA ALA A 167 -21.78 9.38 -18.66
C ALA A 167 -20.36 9.96 -18.75
N PRO A 168 -19.84 10.30 -19.95
CA PRO A 168 -18.52 10.92 -20.08
C PRO A 168 -18.33 12.08 -19.12
N TYR A 169 -17.21 12.08 -18.40
CA TYR A 169 -16.94 13.05 -17.34
C TYR A 169 -15.47 13.46 -17.35
N GLN A 170 -15.20 14.67 -16.87
CA GLN A 170 -13.84 15.20 -16.70
C GLN A 170 -13.65 15.62 -15.25
N TYR A 171 -12.42 15.46 -14.77
CA TYR A 171 -11.98 16.06 -13.51
C TYR A 171 -12.04 17.61 -13.62
N GLU A 172 -12.06 18.29 -12.48
CA GLU A 172 -11.95 19.76 -12.43
C GLU A 172 -10.67 20.28 -13.09
N SER A 173 -9.61 19.46 -13.14
CA SER A 173 -8.38 19.75 -13.89
C SER A 173 -8.54 19.73 -15.41
N GLY A 174 -9.70 19.29 -15.93
CA GLY A 174 -9.95 19.09 -17.35
C GLY A 174 -9.49 17.74 -17.91
N ALA A 175 -8.83 16.91 -17.11
CA ALA A 175 -8.43 15.58 -17.55
C ALA A 175 -9.65 14.65 -17.69
N GLU A 176 -9.66 13.84 -18.74
CA GLU A 176 -10.75 12.88 -19.00
C GLU A 176 -10.75 11.76 -17.94
N LEU A 177 -11.93 11.44 -17.42
CA LEU A 177 -12.17 10.32 -16.52
C LEU A 177 -12.83 9.17 -17.26
N LYS A 178 -12.19 8.00 -17.26
CA LYS A 178 -12.69 6.77 -17.90
C LYS A 178 -13.05 5.72 -16.88
N ASN A 179 -14.09 4.95 -17.15
CA ASN A 179 -14.33 3.69 -16.47
C ASN A 179 -13.33 2.62 -16.93
N TRP A 180 -13.11 1.58 -16.13
CA TRP A 180 -12.22 0.46 -16.48
C TRP A 180 -12.73 -0.33 -17.70
N ASP A 181 -14.06 -0.29 -17.93
CA ASP A 181 -14.78 -0.96 -19.02
C ASP A 181 -15.25 0.04 -20.10
N SER A 182 -14.55 1.16 -20.27
CA SER A 182 -14.94 2.27 -21.16
C SER A 182 -15.17 1.85 -22.63
N ASP A 183 -14.57 0.76 -23.07
CA ASP A 183 -14.77 0.21 -24.41
C ASP A 183 -16.20 -0.30 -24.66
N TYR A 184 -16.95 -0.62 -23.59
CA TYR A 184 -18.37 -1.00 -23.61
C TYR A 184 -19.33 0.19 -23.49
N GLY A 185 -18.79 1.43 -23.38
CA GLY A 185 -19.54 2.67 -23.25
C GLY A 185 -19.96 2.98 -21.82
N TYR A 186 -20.96 3.83 -21.69
CA TYR A 186 -21.48 4.30 -20.41
C TYR A 186 -22.93 3.82 -20.25
N SER A 187 -23.31 3.42 -19.03
CA SER A 187 -24.61 2.81 -18.74
C SER A 187 -25.73 3.83 -18.42
N GLY A 188 -25.40 5.14 -18.34
CA GLY A 188 -26.36 6.17 -17.95
C GLY A 188 -26.69 6.12 -16.45
N LEU A 189 -27.97 6.23 -16.09
CA LEU A 189 -28.40 6.32 -14.69
C LEU A 189 -28.15 5.01 -13.93
N GLU A 190 -27.33 5.09 -12.88
CA GLU A 190 -27.03 3.96 -11.98
C GLU A 190 -27.18 4.36 -10.51
N THR A 191 -27.59 3.40 -9.68
CA THR A 191 -27.60 3.58 -8.22
C THR A 191 -26.18 3.47 -7.65
N ILE A 192 -25.95 4.06 -6.47
CA ILE A 192 -24.70 3.86 -5.70
C ILE A 192 -24.44 2.36 -5.51
N HIS A 193 -25.46 1.55 -5.19
CA HIS A 193 -25.32 0.10 -5.05
C HIS A 193 -24.73 -0.54 -6.32
N THR A 194 -25.29 -0.25 -7.48
CA THR A 194 -24.80 -0.80 -8.76
C THR A 194 -23.39 -0.30 -9.09
N ALA A 195 -23.14 0.99 -8.89
CA ALA A 195 -21.84 1.60 -9.14
C ALA A 195 -20.73 1.03 -8.25
N LEU A 196 -21.04 0.77 -6.97
CA LEU A 196 -20.12 0.11 -6.03
C LEU A 196 -19.81 -1.32 -6.49
N MET A 197 -20.83 -2.13 -6.78
CA MET A 197 -20.68 -3.52 -7.26
C MET A 197 -19.82 -3.61 -8.52
N LYS A 198 -20.01 -2.69 -9.47
CA LYS A 198 -19.29 -2.66 -10.76
C LYS A 198 -18.00 -1.86 -10.70
N SER A 199 -17.68 -1.25 -9.56
CA SER A 199 -16.53 -0.38 -9.39
C SER A 199 -16.47 0.77 -10.42
N VAL A 200 -17.60 1.44 -10.67
CA VAL A 200 -17.73 2.51 -11.67
C VAL A 200 -16.94 3.75 -11.20
N ASN A 201 -16.00 4.21 -12.03
CA ASN A 201 -15.13 5.33 -11.69
C ASN A 201 -15.87 6.67 -11.70
N VAL A 202 -16.65 6.91 -12.75
CA VAL A 202 -17.39 8.17 -12.95
C VAL A 202 -18.32 8.45 -11.76
N VAL A 203 -19.08 7.44 -11.33
CA VAL A 203 -20.00 7.60 -10.20
C VAL A 203 -19.24 7.85 -8.91
N ALA A 204 -18.15 7.12 -8.65
CA ALA A 204 -17.34 7.31 -7.43
C ALA A 204 -16.79 8.75 -7.33
N VAL A 205 -16.24 9.28 -8.43
CA VAL A 205 -15.72 10.66 -8.45
C VAL A 205 -16.84 11.68 -8.27
N LYS A 206 -18.00 11.51 -8.92
CA LYS A 206 -19.16 12.40 -8.74
C LYS A 206 -19.65 12.41 -7.28
N VAL A 207 -19.76 11.24 -6.66
CA VAL A 207 -20.17 11.13 -5.25
C VAL A 207 -19.16 11.83 -4.35
N LEU A 208 -17.85 11.57 -4.51
CA LEU A 208 -16.81 12.22 -3.71
C LEU A 208 -16.82 13.75 -3.90
N THR A 209 -16.99 14.23 -5.14
CA THR A 209 -17.07 15.67 -5.43
C THR A 209 -18.24 16.31 -4.69
N GLU A 210 -19.39 15.64 -4.62
CA GLU A 210 -20.58 16.15 -3.96
C GLU A 210 -20.45 16.22 -2.43
N ILE A 211 -19.85 15.18 -1.80
CA ILE A 211 -19.60 15.16 -0.35
C ILE A 211 -18.34 15.92 0.05
N THR A 212 -17.54 16.37 -0.91
CA THR A 212 -16.21 16.95 -0.90
C THR A 212 -15.07 15.96 -0.64
N PRO A 213 -13.93 16.07 -1.36
CA PRO A 213 -12.77 15.21 -1.15
C PRO A 213 -12.20 15.24 0.28
N GLN A 214 -12.30 16.41 0.96
CA GLN A 214 -11.87 16.54 2.35
C GLN A 214 -12.62 15.57 3.28
N VAL A 215 -13.93 15.41 3.11
CA VAL A 215 -14.70 14.45 3.91
C VAL A 215 -14.18 13.03 3.70
N GLY A 216 -13.85 12.65 2.46
CA GLY A 216 -13.25 11.35 2.17
C GLY A 216 -11.90 11.16 2.87
N LEU A 217 -11.04 12.18 2.84
CA LEU A 217 -9.74 12.20 3.53
C LEU A 217 -9.91 12.04 5.04
N ASP A 218 -10.78 12.86 5.66
CA ASP A 218 -11.04 12.83 7.11
C ASP A 218 -11.48 11.43 7.60
N TYR A 219 -12.29 10.72 6.80
CA TYR A 219 -12.71 9.36 7.15
C TYR A 219 -11.57 8.35 7.01
N LEU A 220 -10.71 8.47 6.01
CA LEU A 220 -9.52 7.61 5.86
C LEU A 220 -8.54 7.79 7.02
N GLU A 221 -8.32 9.01 7.48
CA GLU A 221 -7.48 9.28 8.66
C GLU A 221 -8.07 8.68 9.94
N LYS A 222 -9.39 8.82 10.16
CA LYS A 222 -10.10 8.17 11.28
C LYS A 222 -10.01 6.65 11.21
N LEU A 223 -9.88 6.07 10.02
CA LEU A 223 -9.66 4.64 9.78
C LEU A 223 -8.20 4.22 9.93
N GLY A 224 -7.31 5.14 10.34
CA GLY A 224 -5.92 4.86 10.66
C GLY A 224 -4.97 4.79 9.46
N ILE A 225 -5.34 5.36 8.31
CA ILE A 225 -4.42 5.58 7.20
C ILE A 225 -3.54 6.79 7.54
N THR A 226 -2.23 6.57 7.69
CA THR A 226 -1.29 7.58 8.20
C THR A 226 -0.39 8.19 7.13
N THR A 227 -0.55 7.76 5.88
CA THR A 227 0.35 8.13 4.78
C THR A 227 -0.25 9.17 3.83
N LEU A 228 -1.38 9.74 4.19
CA LEU A 228 -2.07 10.77 3.44
C LEU A 228 -1.56 12.16 3.83
N TYR A 229 -1.66 13.10 2.91
CA TYR A 229 -1.33 14.51 3.13
C TYR A 229 -2.60 15.34 3.26
N ASP A 230 -2.68 16.14 4.33
CA ASP A 230 -3.76 17.10 4.56
C ASP A 230 -3.19 18.52 4.75
N ASN A 231 -2.87 19.17 3.62
CA ASN A 231 -2.25 20.49 3.60
C ASN A 231 -0.87 20.56 4.26
N ASP A 232 -0.09 19.49 4.14
CA ASP A 232 1.30 19.46 4.59
C ASP A 232 2.19 20.36 3.71
N THR A 233 3.33 20.77 4.23
CA THR A 233 4.28 21.58 3.46
C THR A 233 5.55 20.76 3.20
N ASP A 234 5.94 20.63 1.93
CA ASP A 234 7.19 19.98 1.54
C ASP A 234 8.42 20.86 1.85
N SER A 235 9.61 20.29 1.64
CA SER A 235 10.89 21.00 1.86
C SER A 235 11.09 22.23 0.98
N ASN A 236 10.32 22.39 -0.08
CA ASN A 236 10.36 23.51 -1.03
C ASN A 236 9.28 24.56 -0.73
N GLY A 237 8.43 24.34 0.27
CA GLY A 237 7.33 25.21 0.64
C GLY A 237 6.04 25.00 -0.18
N ASN A 238 5.92 23.92 -0.95
CA ASN A 238 4.69 23.58 -1.66
C ASN A 238 3.72 22.88 -0.71
N ILE A 239 2.43 23.18 -0.87
CA ILE A 239 1.38 22.49 -0.13
C ILE A 239 1.09 21.13 -0.80
N LEU A 240 1.16 20.08 0.01
CA LEU A 240 0.77 18.72 -0.36
C LEU A 240 -0.58 18.40 0.26
N THR A 241 -1.50 17.90 -0.54
CA THR A 241 -2.79 17.39 -0.06
C THR A 241 -3.25 16.22 -0.95
N ASP A 242 -3.94 15.27 -0.37
CA ASP A 242 -4.63 14.19 -1.09
C ASP A 242 -6.14 14.44 -1.20
N ALA A 243 -6.61 15.59 -0.70
CA ALA A 243 -8.03 15.98 -0.72
C ALA A 243 -8.49 16.47 -2.10
N TYR A 244 -8.38 15.63 -3.14
CA TYR A 244 -8.91 15.91 -4.48
C TYR A 244 -9.68 14.75 -5.09
N GLN A 245 -10.32 15.00 -6.23
CA GLN A 245 -11.15 14.04 -6.93
C GLN A 245 -10.47 12.66 -7.20
N PRO A 246 -9.16 12.56 -7.56
CA PRO A 246 -8.46 11.28 -7.70
C PRO A 246 -8.48 10.40 -6.44
N LEU A 247 -8.65 10.95 -5.23
CA LEU A 247 -8.82 10.19 -4.00
C LEU A 247 -9.94 9.14 -4.10
N ALA A 248 -11.01 9.45 -4.84
CA ALA A 248 -12.10 8.51 -5.10
C ALA A 248 -11.66 7.19 -5.71
N LEU A 249 -10.55 7.22 -6.44
CA LEU A 249 -10.00 6.08 -7.18
C LEU A 249 -8.70 5.56 -6.56
N GLY A 250 -8.36 6.04 -5.38
CA GLY A 250 -7.11 5.72 -4.68
C GLY A 250 -5.87 6.34 -5.31
N GLY A 251 -6.04 7.45 -6.05
CA GLY A 251 -4.93 8.29 -6.50
C GLY A 251 -4.50 9.19 -5.35
N VAL A 252 -3.44 8.81 -4.65
CA VAL A 252 -2.86 9.54 -3.52
C VAL A 252 -1.36 9.73 -3.74
N THR A 253 -0.74 10.70 -3.06
CA THR A 253 0.64 11.10 -3.30
C THR A 253 1.63 9.95 -3.11
N ASP A 254 1.65 9.32 -1.93
CA ASP A 254 2.63 8.29 -1.57
C ASP A 254 2.09 6.85 -1.65
N GLY A 255 0.77 6.68 -1.71
CA GLY A 255 0.12 5.39 -1.53
C GLY A 255 -0.09 5.04 -0.05
N VAL A 256 -0.54 3.82 0.22
CA VAL A 256 -0.90 3.35 1.56
C VAL A 256 -0.24 2.02 1.91
N VAL A 257 -0.14 1.74 3.21
CA VAL A 257 0.42 0.51 3.75
C VAL A 257 -0.68 -0.57 3.83
N ASN A 258 -0.36 -1.80 3.42
CA ASN A 258 -1.32 -2.91 3.42
C ASN A 258 -1.95 -3.16 4.82
N LEU A 259 -1.14 -3.10 5.88
CA LEU A 259 -1.62 -3.28 7.26
C LEU A 259 -2.72 -2.26 7.63
N GLU A 260 -2.52 -0.99 7.27
CA GLU A 260 -3.47 0.08 7.56
C GLU A 260 -4.76 -0.07 6.73
N LEU A 261 -4.62 -0.39 5.44
CA LEU A 261 -5.77 -0.64 4.58
C LEU A 261 -6.60 -1.83 5.06
N THR A 262 -5.94 -2.93 5.49
CA THR A 262 -6.62 -4.10 6.06
C THR A 262 -7.37 -3.73 7.34
N ALA A 263 -6.79 -2.90 8.21
CA ALA A 263 -7.44 -2.43 9.43
C ALA A 263 -8.63 -1.50 9.15
N ALA A 264 -8.54 -0.67 8.12
CA ALA A 264 -9.64 0.19 7.68
C ALA A 264 -10.84 -0.64 7.21
N TYR A 265 -10.62 -1.71 6.44
CA TYR A 265 -11.68 -2.65 6.08
C TYR A 265 -12.21 -3.45 7.26
N ALA A 266 -11.33 -3.83 8.22
CA ALA A 266 -11.75 -4.49 9.45
C ALA A 266 -12.74 -3.64 10.26
N ALA A 267 -12.64 -2.31 10.20
CA ALA A 267 -13.59 -1.41 10.86
C ALA A 267 -15.00 -1.53 10.27
N LEU A 268 -15.15 -1.67 8.95
CA LEU A 268 -16.45 -1.94 8.32
C LEU A 268 -17.03 -3.27 8.83
N ALA A 269 -16.24 -4.34 8.85
CA ALA A 269 -16.66 -5.66 9.35
C ALA A 269 -16.91 -5.69 10.88
N ASN A 270 -16.44 -4.66 11.61
CA ASN A 270 -16.59 -4.50 13.06
C ASN A 270 -17.69 -3.46 13.42
N GLY A 271 -18.72 -3.34 12.61
CA GLY A 271 -19.83 -2.42 12.87
C GLY A 271 -19.43 -0.94 12.89
N GLY A 272 -18.39 -0.57 12.16
CA GLY A 272 -17.90 0.80 12.04
C GLY A 272 -16.86 1.21 13.08
N ASN A 273 -16.41 0.28 13.92
CA ASN A 273 -15.44 0.56 14.96
C ASN A 273 -14.03 0.18 14.48
N TYR A 274 -13.17 1.17 14.33
CA TYR A 274 -11.75 0.99 14.04
C TYR A 274 -11.00 0.57 15.29
N ILE A 275 -10.14 -0.44 15.16
CA ILE A 275 -9.18 -0.87 16.17
C ILE A 275 -7.79 -0.87 15.55
N LYS A 276 -6.85 -0.14 16.16
CA LYS A 276 -5.47 -0.11 15.69
C LYS A 276 -4.85 -1.53 15.70
N PRO A 277 -4.21 -1.97 14.62
CA PRO A 277 -3.60 -3.31 14.54
C PRO A 277 -2.57 -3.57 15.63
N LYS A 278 -2.57 -4.78 16.20
CA LYS A 278 -1.70 -5.18 17.31
C LYS A 278 -1.04 -6.53 17.08
N PHE A 279 0.25 -6.59 17.42
CA PHE A 279 1.08 -7.80 17.34
C PHE A 279 1.29 -8.46 18.70
N TYR A 280 0.99 -7.77 19.79
CA TYR A 280 1.03 -8.27 21.17
C TYR A 280 -0.04 -7.57 22.00
N SER A 281 -0.51 -8.21 23.06
CA SER A 281 -1.49 -7.64 24.00
C SER A 281 -0.84 -6.96 25.19
N ARG A 282 0.25 -7.54 25.72
CA ARG A 282 1.03 -6.98 26.84
C ARG A 282 2.44 -7.53 26.87
N ILE A 283 3.32 -6.85 27.58
CA ILE A 283 4.69 -7.28 27.88
C ILE A 283 4.83 -7.36 29.39
N GLU A 284 5.35 -8.47 29.88
CA GLU A 284 5.60 -8.73 31.32
C GLU A 284 7.09 -8.97 31.55
N ASP A 285 7.57 -8.62 32.75
CA ASP A 285 8.90 -9.01 33.19
C ASP A 285 8.94 -10.48 33.65
N SER A 286 10.12 -10.97 34.05
CA SER A 286 10.30 -12.33 34.56
C SER A 286 9.56 -12.63 35.88
N ASN A 287 9.06 -11.61 36.56
CA ASN A 287 8.31 -11.69 37.84
C ASN A 287 6.79 -11.60 37.59
N GLY A 288 6.35 -11.44 36.34
CA GLY A 288 4.94 -11.29 35.99
C GLY A 288 4.40 -9.85 36.13
N ASN A 289 5.25 -8.85 36.39
CA ASN A 289 4.81 -7.47 36.40
C ASN A 289 4.58 -6.98 34.98
N VAL A 290 3.46 -6.31 34.74
CA VAL A 290 3.15 -5.74 33.43
C VAL A 290 4.05 -4.52 33.19
N ILE A 291 4.92 -4.61 32.18
CA ILE A 291 5.77 -3.49 31.71
C ILE A 291 5.00 -2.60 30.74
N LEU A 292 4.23 -3.23 29.85
CA LEU A 292 3.43 -2.53 28.84
C LEU A 292 2.10 -3.26 28.67
N ASP A 293 1.01 -2.53 28.83
CA ASP A 293 -0.33 -2.96 28.43
C ASP A 293 -0.67 -2.36 27.05
N ASN A 294 -1.04 -3.22 26.12
CA ASN A 294 -1.44 -2.84 24.77
C ASN A 294 -2.90 -3.30 24.52
N SER A 295 -3.76 -3.04 25.48
CA SER A 295 -5.20 -3.33 25.37
C SER A 295 -5.82 -2.59 24.18
N SER A 296 -6.87 -3.17 23.60
CA SER A 296 -7.50 -2.62 22.40
C SER A 296 -8.40 -1.44 22.76
N GLU A 297 -8.17 -0.32 22.07
CA GLU A 297 -9.05 0.83 22.06
C GLU A 297 -9.83 0.84 20.77
N GLN A 298 -11.12 1.18 20.84
CA GLN A 298 -12.01 1.27 19.68
C GLN A 298 -12.33 2.74 19.42
N THR A 299 -12.27 3.13 18.16
CA THR A 299 -12.76 4.44 17.68
C THR A 299 -13.96 4.20 16.77
N SER A 300 -15.12 4.76 17.12
CA SER A 300 -16.30 4.70 16.25
C SER A 300 -16.10 5.66 15.08
N VAL A 301 -16.05 5.12 13.87
CA VAL A 301 -15.84 5.88 12.62
C VAL A 301 -17.14 5.93 11.82
N PHE A 302 -17.85 4.80 11.71
CA PHE A 302 -19.14 4.71 11.04
C PHE A 302 -20.19 4.16 12.00
N SER A 303 -21.46 4.46 11.72
CA SER A 303 -22.58 3.81 12.40
C SER A 303 -22.66 2.34 12.01
N ALA A 304 -23.27 1.54 12.88
CA ALA A 304 -23.55 0.14 12.57
C ALA A 304 -24.46 -0.02 11.32
N THR A 305 -25.30 0.96 11.04
CA THR A 305 -26.15 0.97 9.83
C THR A 305 -25.32 1.13 8.58
N THR A 306 -24.42 2.13 8.54
CA THR A 306 -23.50 2.34 7.39
C THR A 306 -22.64 1.10 7.17
N SER A 307 -22.04 0.56 8.23
CA SER A 307 -21.22 -0.65 8.14
C SER A 307 -21.99 -1.84 7.58
N TYR A 308 -23.20 -2.07 8.07
CA TYR A 308 -24.06 -3.16 7.56
C TYR A 308 -24.40 -3.00 6.07
N LEU A 309 -24.64 -1.76 5.62
CA LEU A 309 -24.96 -1.51 4.20
C LEU A 309 -23.73 -1.65 3.30
N MET A 310 -22.52 -1.55 3.86
CA MET A 310 -21.24 -1.63 3.13
C MET A 310 -20.65 -3.04 3.12
N THR A 311 -21.12 -3.94 3.97
CA THR A 311 -20.74 -5.37 4.02
C THR A 311 -21.77 -6.28 3.38
#